data_f9b42c7db1df779ad4940f77286f406e
#
_entry.id   f9b42c7db1df779ad4940f77286f406e
#
_cell.length_a   1.000
_cell.length_b   1.000
_cell.length_c   1.000
_cell.angle_alpha   90.00
_cell.angle_beta   90.00
_cell.angle_gamma   90.00
#
_symmetry.space_group_name_H-M   'P 1'
#
loop_
_entity.id
_entity.type
_entity.pdbx_description
1 polymer ?
#
loop_
_entity_poly.entity_id
_entity_poly.type
_entity_poly.pdbx_seq_one_letter_code
_entity_poly.pdbx_strand_id
1 'polypeptide(L)'
;MSLHGRPIGESRGTHHEGTPINVVKMYTTATCPYCVRAKALLVQRGVQHIDEIRVDLNPTERDHMVQKTGRRTVPQIFIGNTHVGGCDDLVALDQRGGLLPLLAAVG
;
A
#
# COMPACT_ATOMS: atom_id res chain seq x y z
N MET A 1 -24.46 -8.90 29.87
CA MET A 1 -24.15 -9.06 29.34
C MET A 1 -23.86 -9.26 28.70
N SER A 2 -23.62 -9.02 28.73
CA SER A 2 -23.07 -9.19 27.89
C SER A 2 -22.84 -9.16 27.12
N LEU A 3 -22.75 -8.87 27.19
CA LEU A 3 -22.40 -8.84 26.30
C LEU A 3 -22.10 -8.73 25.60
N HIS A 4 -21.95 -8.60 25.63
CA HIS A 4 -21.49 -8.53 24.68
C HIS A 4 -21.01 -8.35 24.00
N GLY A 5 -21.16 -8.23 24.43
CA GLY A 5 -20.41 -8.15 23.67
C GLY A 5 -20.08 -7.88 23.18
N ARG A 6 -19.94 -7.68 23.14
CA ARG A 6 -19.33 -7.59 22.45
C ARG A 6 -18.92 -7.47 21.92
N PRO A 7 -19.03 -7.35 22.33
CA PRO A 7 -18.34 -7.33 21.49
C PRO A 7 -18.08 -7.22 20.93
N ILE A 8 -18.14 -7.00 21.29
CA ILE A 8 -17.58 -7.15 20.44
C ILE A 8 -17.39 -7.08 19.78
N GLY A 9 -17.69 -6.84 20.29
CA GLY A 9 -17.10 -6.92 19.42
C GLY A 9 -17.05 -6.72 18.88
N GLU A 10 -16.93 -6.44 18.92
CA GLU A 10 -16.65 -6.58 18.16
C GLU A 10 -16.47 -6.36 17.38
N SER A 11 -16.69 -6.02 18.06
CA SER A 11 -16.29 -6.11 17.10
C SER A 11 -16.20 -5.79 16.41
N ARG A 12 -16.17 -5.57 16.52
CA ARG A 12 -15.73 -5.60 15.62
C ARG A 12 -15.34 -5.70 14.81
N GLY A 13 -15.67 -5.57 15.41
CA GLY A 13 -14.98 -5.86 14.39
C GLY A 13 -14.81 -5.81 13.69
N THR A 14 -14.78 -5.63 14.00
CA THR A 14 -14.30 -5.92 13.05
C THR A 14 -14.22 -5.73 12.34
N HIS A 15 -14.08 -5.38 12.62
CA HIS A 15 -13.66 -5.47 11.61
C HIS A 15 -13.37 -5.29 11.11
N HIS A 16 -13.25 -5.07 11.61
CA HIS A 16 -12.68 -5.22 10.83
C HIS A 16 -12.41 -5.28 10.53
N GLU A 17 -12.63 -5.06 11.11
CA GLU A 17 -12.10 -5.25 10.77
C GLU A 17 -11.65 -5.14 10.16
N GLY A 18 -11.48 -4.98 10.20
CA GLY A 18 -10.84 -4.73 9.75
C GLY A 18 -10.23 -4.84 9.24
N THR A 19 -10.25 -5.29 9.28
CA THR A 19 -9.18 -5.09 9.01
C THR A 19 -8.68 -4.42 7.98
N PRO A 20 -8.27 -3.51 7.87
CA PRO A 20 -7.78 -2.68 6.88
C PRO A 20 -6.56 -3.10 6.24
N ILE A 21 -6.58 -4.16 5.78
CA ILE A 21 -5.44 -4.84 5.46
C ILE A 21 -4.73 -4.37 4.25
N ASN A 22 -5.34 -3.95 3.21
CA ASN A 22 -4.68 -3.62 1.95
C ASN A 22 -4.49 -2.12 1.79
N VAL A 23 -3.85 -1.52 2.78
CA VAL A 23 -3.62 -0.08 2.71
C VAL A 23 -2.50 0.29 1.76
N VAL A 24 -1.57 -0.63 1.47
CA VAL A 24 -0.48 -0.39 0.53
C VAL A 24 -0.76 -1.13 -0.76
N LYS A 25 -0.81 -0.38 -1.85
CA LYS A 25 -1.02 -0.92 -3.19
C LYS A 25 0.16 -0.51 -4.07
N MET A 26 0.65 -1.43 -4.88
CA MET A 26 1.81 -1.17 -5.73
C MET A 26 1.60 -1.76 -7.11
N TYR A 27 1.72 -0.93 -8.13
CA TYR A 27 1.79 -1.41 -9.51
C TYR A 27 3.21 -1.84 -9.81
N THR A 28 3.38 -3.05 -10.35
CA THR A 28 4.69 -3.67 -10.55
C THR A 28 4.78 -4.40 -11.88
N THR A 29 6.00 -4.84 -12.20
CA THR A 29 6.24 -5.79 -13.30
C THR A 29 7.11 -6.93 -12.77
N ALA A 30 7.22 -8.00 -13.58
CA ALA A 30 7.97 -9.19 -13.18
C ALA A 30 9.44 -8.90 -12.91
N THR A 31 10.04 -8.05 -13.75
CA THR A 31 11.47 -7.75 -13.66
C THR A 31 11.63 -6.28 -13.35
N CYS A 32 11.59 -5.95 -12.06
CA CYS A 32 11.66 -4.56 -11.62
C CYS A 32 12.50 -4.47 -10.35
N PRO A 33 13.79 -4.18 -10.46
CA PRO A 33 14.65 -4.04 -9.28
C PRO A 33 14.15 -2.95 -8.33
N TYR A 34 13.61 -1.86 -8.85
CA TYR A 34 13.09 -0.79 -8.01
C TYR A 34 11.82 -1.22 -7.26
N CYS A 35 11.01 -2.10 -7.85
CA CYS A 35 9.86 -2.67 -7.16
C CYS A 35 10.33 -3.52 -5.96
N VAL A 36 11.37 -4.31 -6.15
CA VAL A 36 11.95 -5.13 -5.08
C VAL A 36 12.45 -4.25 -3.95
N ARG A 37 13.16 -3.18 -4.27
CA ARG A 37 13.71 -2.26 -3.27
C ARG A 37 12.59 -1.55 -2.51
N ALA A 38 11.57 -1.11 -3.21
CA ALA A 38 10.43 -0.45 -2.57
C ALA A 38 9.72 -1.40 -1.60
N LYS A 39 9.50 -2.64 -2.02
CA LYS A 39 8.87 -3.64 -1.16
C LYS A 39 9.71 -3.91 0.09
N ALA A 40 11.02 -4.02 -0.08
CA ALA A 40 11.91 -4.26 1.05
C ALA A 40 11.83 -3.13 2.08
N LEU A 41 11.81 -1.89 1.63
CA LEU A 41 11.68 -0.75 2.53
C LEU A 41 10.36 -0.78 3.28
N LEU A 42 9.25 -1.04 2.58
CA LEU A 42 7.94 -1.10 3.20
C LEU A 42 7.88 -2.19 4.27
N VAL A 43 8.47 -3.36 3.98
CA VAL A 43 8.53 -4.46 4.95
C VAL A 43 9.35 -4.04 6.17
N GLN A 44 10.49 -3.36 5.97
CA GLN A 44 11.29 -2.87 7.07
C GLN A 44 10.53 -1.89 7.97
N ARG A 45 9.56 -1.18 7.40
CA ARG A 45 8.75 -0.22 8.16
C ARG A 45 7.48 -0.84 8.72
N GLY A 46 7.37 -2.17 8.68
CA GLY A 46 6.28 -2.89 9.34
C GLY A 46 5.09 -3.25 8.47
N VAL A 47 5.17 -3.01 7.17
CA VAL A 47 4.10 -3.39 6.26
C VAL A 47 4.09 -4.90 6.10
N GLN A 48 2.97 -5.53 6.42
CA GLN A 48 2.85 -6.99 6.35
C GLN A 48 2.26 -7.47 5.04
N HIS A 49 1.51 -6.62 4.35
CA HIS A 49 0.86 -7.02 3.11
C HIS A 49 0.89 -5.86 2.13
N ILE A 50 1.29 -6.16 0.91
CA ILE A 50 1.30 -5.22 -0.20
C ILE A 50 0.43 -5.81 -1.30
N ASP A 51 -0.59 -5.06 -1.72
CA ASP A 51 -1.45 -5.46 -2.82
C ASP A 51 -0.74 -5.12 -4.13
N GLU A 52 -0.13 -6.12 -4.76
CA GLU A 52 0.60 -5.95 -6.01
C GLU A 52 -0.28 -6.13 -7.22
N ILE A 53 -0.18 -5.20 -8.15
CA ILE A 53 -0.90 -5.27 -9.41
C ILE A 53 0.13 -5.32 -10.54
N ARG A 54 0.17 -6.45 -11.23
CA ARG A 54 1.13 -6.70 -12.31
C ARG A 54 0.61 -6.09 -13.61
N VAL A 55 1.19 -4.95 -13.97
CA VAL A 55 0.76 -4.25 -15.18
C VAL A 55 1.34 -4.86 -16.46
N ASP A 56 2.36 -5.69 -16.33
CA ASP A 56 2.88 -6.44 -17.47
C ASP A 56 1.98 -7.60 -17.87
N LEU A 57 1.14 -8.07 -16.93
CA LEU A 57 0.17 -9.12 -17.20
C LEU A 57 -1.20 -8.59 -17.58
N ASN A 58 -1.48 -7.32 -17.28
CA ASN A 58 -2.81 -6.76 -17.43
C ASN A 58 -2.74 -5.34 -17.99
N PRO A 59 -2.90 -5.18 -19.32
CA PRO A 59 -2.83 -3.85 -19.94
C PRO A 59 -3.87 -2.87 -19.43
N THR A 60 -5.05 -3.36 -19.04
CA THR A 60 -6.08 -2.50 -18.48
C THR A 60 -5.61 -1.85 -17.18
N GLU A 61 -4.91 -2.61 -16.35
CA GLU A 61 -4.36 -2.06 -15.11
C GLU A 61 -3.23 -1.06 -15.38
N ARG A 62 -2.47 -1.26 -16.44
CA ARG A 62 -1.48 -0.26 -16.86
C ARG A 62 -2.18 1.05 -17.21
N ASP A 63 -3.28 0.99 -17.95
CA ASP A 63 -4.03 2.19 -18.29
C ASP A 63 -4.57 2.88 -17.04
N HIS A 64 -5.09 2.10 -16.08
CA HIS A 64 -5.56 2.65 -14.81
C HIS A 64 -4.42 3.36 -14.07
N MET A 65 -3.25 2.75 -14.04
CA MET A 65 -2.07 3.35 -13.40
C MET A 65 -1.74 4.71 -14.03
N VAL A 66 -1.70 4.75 -15.35
CA VAL A 66 -1.39 6.00 -16.07
C VAL A 66 -2.45 7.06 -15.78
N GLN A 67 -3.72 6.68 -15.77
CA GLN A 67 -4.80 7.62 -15.47
C GLN A 67 -4.71 8.17 -14.06
N LYS A 68 -4.37 7.31 -13.09
CA LYS A 68 -4.31 7.72 -11.68
C LYS A 68 -3.07 8.53 -11.35
N THR A 69 -1.95 8.23 -12.00
CA THR A 69 -0.65 8.78 -11.59
C THR A 69 -0.07 9.76 -12.58
N GLY A 70 -0.51 9.71 -13.84
CA GLY A 70 0.14 10.45 -14.92
C GLY A 70 1.49 9.88 -15.31
N ARG A 71 1.86 8.70 -14.81
CA ARG A 71 3.16 8.10 -15.05
C ARG A 71 3.00 6.71 -15.66
N ARG A 72 4.00 6.31 -16.45
CA ARG A 72 4.04 5.00 -17.10
C ARG A 72 5.05 4.06 -16.46
N THR A 73 5.82 4.54 -15.48
CA THR A 73 6.88 3.75 -14.85
C THR A 73 6.36 2.98 -13.64
N VAL A 74 7.06 1.90 -13.30
CA VAL A 74 6.81 1.14 -12.08
C VAL A 74 8.08 1.17 -11.21
N PRO A 75 7.96 1.05 -9.89
CA PRO A 75 6.71 0.90 -9.16
C PRO A 75 5.92 2.20 -9.08
N GLN A 76 4.60 2.09 -8.91
CA GLN A 76 3.77 3.22 -8.50
C GLN A 76 3.06 2.79 -7.23
N ILE A 77 3.25 3.54 -6.16
CA ILE A 77 2.90 3.13 -4.80
C ILE A 77 1.80 4.03 -4.26
N PHE A 78 0.77 3.41 -3.71
CA PHE A 78 -0.31 4.11 -3.00
C PHE A 78 -0.35 3.62 -1.57
N ILE A 79 -0.51 4.54 -0.63
CA ILE A 79 -0.75 4.22 0.78
C ILE A 79 -2.10 4.84 1.12
N GLY A 80 -3.10 3.98 1.31
CA GLY A 80 -4.48 4.43 1.35
C GLY A 80 -4.84 5.13 0.04
N ASN A 81 -5.30 6.35 0.12
CA ASN A 81 -5.63 7.14 -1.07
C ASN A 81 -4.50 8.07 -1.50
N THR A 82 -3.34 7.98 -0.85
CA THR A 82 -2.22 8.86 -1.12
C THR A 82 -1.30 8.23 -2.16
N HIS A 83 -1.09 8.92 -3.26
CA HIS A 83 -0.11 8.51 -4.28
C HIS A 83 1.27 8.94 -3.83
N VAL A 84 2.10 7.97 -3.43
CA VAL A 84 3.48 8.25 -3.02
C VAL A 84 4.36 8.45 -4.24
N GLY A 85 4.22 7.59 -5.25
CA GLY A 85 5.04 7.64 -6.45
C GLY A 85 5.88 6.39 -6.62
N GLY A 86 7.09 6.55 -7.13
CA GLY A 86 8.00 5.44 -7.36
C GLY A 86 8.90 5.15 -6.17
N CYS A 87 9.91 4.32 -6.41
CA CYS A 87 10.86 3.94 -5.37
C CYS A 87 11.59 5.14 -4.79
N ASP A 88 12.06 6.05 -5.64
CA ASP A 88 12.79 7.24 -5.20
C ASP A 88 11.89 8.12 -4.33
N ASP A 89 10.64 8.27 -4.71
CA ASP A 89 9.67 9.05 -3.95
C ASP A 89 9.43 8.42 -2.58
N LEU A 90 9.34 7.09 -2.52
CA LEU A 90 9.15 6.37 -1.27
C LEU A 90 10.37 6.56 -0.34
N VAL A 91 11.57 6.43 -0.89
CA VAL A 91 12.80 6.62 -0.12
C VAL A 91 12.87 8.03 0.43
N ALA A 92 12.56 9.02 -0.40
CA ALA A 92 12.57 10.42 0.03
C ALA A 92 11.56 10.66 1.14
N LEU A 93 10.35 10.11 1.01
CA LEU A 93 9.33 10.22 2.04
C LEU A 93 9.81 9.62 3.36
N ASP A 94 10.43 8.44 3.29
CA ASP A 94 10.95 7.76 4.46
C ASP A 94 12.06 8.58 5.13
N GLN A 95 12.99 9.12 4.33
CA GLN A 95 14.14 9.87 4.85
C GLN A 95 13.72 11.16 5.56
N ARG A 96 12.64 11.79 5.12
CA ARG A 96 12.16 12.99 5.79
C ARG A 96 11.18 12.70 6.91
N GLY A 97 11.03 11.43 7.28
CA GLY A 97 10.22 11.04 8.42
C GLY A 97 8.71 10.98 8.13
N GLY A 98 8.31 10.98 6.87
CA GLY A 98 6.90 11.00 6.51
C GLY A 98 6.24 9.64 6.30
N LEU A 99 7.04 8.59 6.12
CA LEU A 99 6.48 7.29 5.77
C LEU A 99 5.76 6.63 6.94
N LEU A 100 6.39 6.54 8.10
CA LEU A 100 5.77 5.91 9.27
C LEU A 100 4.48 6.62 9.69
N PRO A 101 4.43 7.95 9.77
CA PRO A 101 3.16 8.61 10.09
C PRO A 101 2.07 8.34 9.05
N LEU A 102 2.43 8.28 7.77
CA LEU A 102 1.45 8.00 6.72
C LEU A 102 0.90 6.58 6.86
N LEU A 103 1.76 5.61 7.12
CA LEU A 103 1.33 4.22 7.34
C LEU A 103 0.44 4.11 8.58
N ALA A 104 0.78 4.82 9.64
CA ALA A 104 -0.01 4.81 10.86
C ALA A 104 -1.38 5.45 10.67
N ALA A 105 -1.44 6.50 9.85
CA ALA A 105 -2.70 7.23 9.64
C ALA A 105 -3.72 6.40 8.86
N VAL A 106 -3.28 5.51 7.97
CA VAL A 106 -4.18 4.73 7.13
C VAL A 106 -4.32 3.29 7.60
N GLY A 107 -3.43 2.86 8.47
CA GLY A 107 -3.46 1.52 9.02
C GLY A 107 -4.25 1.48 10.29
#